data_677121126d3a3dffe564281e736b5417
#
_entry.id   677121126d3a3dffe564281e736b5417
#
_cell.length_a   1.000
_cell.length_b   1.000
_cell.length_c   1.000
_cell.angle_alpha   90.00
_cell.angle_beta   90.00
_cell.angle_gamma   90.00
#
_symmetry.space_group_name_H-M   'P 1'
#
loop_
_entity.id
_entity.type
_entity.pdbx_description
1 polymer ?
#
loop_
_entity_poly.entity_id
_entity_poly.type
_entity_poly.pdbx_seq_one_letter_code
_entity_poly.pdbx_strand_id
1 'polypeptide(L)'
;MNYGLPYKGSKNSIAKWVISNLPASHTFVDLFAGGCAVTHAAILSGKFGRFIANDITEYPQVFRDAIDGKYRNECRWISRDDFFRLKDIDPYVRLCWSFGNDMKTYMYAPKVERFKKHMHAIFSAGTPTSARLAWKGFVREFAKVRDEIGELTQKVLKLCAACDVVPQYNADGTLNTKAIHTDVFRVKPAYLRKYLQNALKLSGLTQKDVDRHLGSYMGRHYFGESQWMLPSSEQYEKLQEILPALTIPWASLNESLQSLESLQSLERLQSLERLKLSRKDYSDVAIPPGATVYCDPPYANTTGYIDDFDHERFYRWLRSMEFPVFVSEYSMPDDFICFASIDKACTYSSSKTIKRVEKMFVHERWADAVRRPDDNVQGRLF
;
A
#
# COMPACT_ATOMS: atom_id res chain seq x y z
N MET A 1 -5.57 2.28 -7.36
CA MET A 1 -4.09 2.32 -7.23
C MET A 1 -3.77 2.82 -5.84
N ASN A 2 -2.84 2.16 -5.14
CA ASN A 2 -2.37 2.61 -3.84
C ASN A 2 -1.11 3.46 -4.01
N TYR A 3 -1.05 4.59 -3.33
CA TYR A 3 0.09 5.52 -3.38
C TYR A 3 0.89 5.45 -2.08
N GLY A 4 2.22 5.51 -2.19
CA GLY A 4 3.12 5.54 -1.05
C GLY A 4 3.14 4.27 -0.22
N LEU A 5 3.71 4.38 0.98
CA LEU A 5 3.72 3.32 1.98
C LEU A 5 2.42 3.31 2.79
N PRO A 6 2.04 2.17 3.38
CA PRO A 6 1.00 2.14 4.39
C PRO A 6 1.44 2.98 5.59
N TYR A 7 0.70 4.05 5.88
CA TYR A 7 1.06 5.04 6.90
C TYR A 7 -0.21 5.57 7.58
N LYS A 8 -0.18 5.74 8.89
CA LYS A 8 -1.30 6.35 9.61
C LYS A 8 -1.44 7.81 9.19
N GLY A 9 -2.63 8.22 8.78
CA GLY A 9 -2.88 9.56 8.23
C GLY A 9 -2.57 9.71 6.73
N SER A 10 -2.14 8.61 6.05
CA SER A 10 -1.82 8.64 4.63
C SER A 10 -2.93 9.25 3.77
N LYS A 11 -2.55 10.11 2.85
CA LYS A 11 -3.41 10.70 1.82
C LYS A 11 -3.67 9.78 0.62
N ASN A 12 -3.35 8.48 0.72
CA ASN A 12 -3.45 7.51 -0.37
C ASN A 12 -4.76 7.62 -1.15
N SER A 13 -5.91 7.66 -0.46
CA SER A 13 -7.23 7.70 -1.09
C SER A 13 -7.54 9.01 -1.84
N ILE A 14 -6.86 10.11 -1.51
CA ILE A 14 -7.10 11.45 -2.07
C ILE A 14 -5.86 12.06 -2.72
N ALA A 15 -4.74 11.35 -2.78
CA ALA A 15 -3.48 11.87 -3.31
C ALA A 15 -3.63 12.42 -4.75
N LYS A 16 -4.42 11.74 -5.58
CA LYS A 16 -4.74 12.19 -6.94
C LYS A 16 -5.50 13.50 -6.95
N TRP A 17 -6.48 13.66 -6.06
CA TRP A 17 -7.23 14.88 -5.88
C TRP A 17 -6.34 16.03 -5.39
N VAL A 18 -5.46 15.78 -4.42
CA VAL A 18 -4.48 16.78 -3.97
C VAL A 18 -3.67 17.29 -5.16
N ILE A 19 -3.05 16.39 -5.92
CA ILE A 19 -2.22 16.77 -7.07
C ILE A 19 -3.01 17.48 -8.16
N SER A 20 -4.28 17.14 -8.40
CA SER A 20 -5.10 17.81 -9.40
C SER A 20 -5.39 19.29 -9.06
N ASN A 21 -5.43 19.62 -7.76
CA ASN A 21 -5.70 20.99 -7.28
C ASN A 21 -4.44 21.86 -7.10
N LEU A 22 -3.23 21.28 -7.21
CA LEU A 22 -1.99 22.05 -7.13
C LEU A 22 -1.59 22.64 -8.49
N PRO A 23 -0.94 23.81 -8.55
CA PRO A 23 -0.39 24.35 -9.80
C PRO A 23 0.74 23.47 -10.34
N ALA A 24 0.96 23.50 -11.65
CA ALA A 24 2.08 22.84 -12.28
C ALA A 24 3.38 23.64 -12.06
N SER A 25 4.50 22.97 -11.89
CA SER A 25 5.82 23.59 -11.77
C SER A 25 6.91 22.60 -12.18
N HIS A 26 8.16 23.09 -12.28
CA HIS A 26 9.28 22.18 -12.52
C HIS A 26 9.60 21.29 -11.31
N THR A 27 9.45 21.82 -10.08
CA THR A 27 9.80 21.10 -8.85
C THR A 27 8.60 21.01 -7.91
N PHE A 28 8.29 19.80 -7.47
CA PHE A 28 7.33 19.54 -6.39
C PHE A 28 8.08 19.29 -5.07
N VAL A 29 7.66 19.95 -4.01
CA VAL A 29 8.23 19.83 -2.67
C VAL A 29 7.13 19.39 -1.69
N ASP A 30 7.29 18.21 -1.12
CA ASP A 30 6.43 17.63 -0.08
C ASP A 30 7.16 17.72 1.26
N LEU A 31 6.76 18.66 2.10
CA LEU A 31 7.48 18.97 3.36
C LEU A 31 7.12 18.03 4.52
N PHE A 32 5.98 17.34 4.43
CA PHE A 32 5.50 16.37 5.41
C PHE A 32 5.11 15.08 4.68
N ALA A 33 6.08 14.49 4.00
CA ALA A 33 5.83 13.41 3.04
C ALA A 33 5.31 12.11 3.68
N GLY A 34 5.59 11.87 4.98
CA GLY A 34 5.19 10.66 5.67
C GLY A 34 5.50 9.41 4.85
N GLY A 35 4.49 8.60 4.54
CA GLY A 35 4.60 7.44 3.65
C GLY A 35 4.70 7.77 2.15
N CYS A 36 4.93 9.03 1.78
CA CYS A 36 5.10 9.51 0.39
C CYS A 36 3.90 9.28 -0.53
N ALA A 37 2.67 9.29 -0.01
CA ALA A 37 1.49 9.04 -0.85
C ALA A 37 1.27 10.18 -1.88
N VAL A 38 1.41 11.44 -1.46
CA VAL A 38 1.24 12.61 -2.34
C VAL A 38 2.43 12.75 -3.28
N THR A 39 3.66 12.58 -2.77
CA THR A 39 4.87 12.52 -3.59
C THR A 39 4.77 11.47 -4.70
N HIS A 40 4.29 10.24 -4.39
CA HIS A 40 4.09 9.17 -5.37
C HIS A 40 3.08 9.56 -6.45
N ALA A 41 1.94 10.15 -6.05
CA ALA A 41 0.95 10.64 -6.99
C ALA A 41 1.49 11.78 -7.85
N ALA A 42 2.32 12.68 -7.29
CA ALA A 42 2.98 13.75 -8.01
C ALA A 42 3.91 13.21 -9.11
N ILE A 43 4.72 12.19 -8.78
CA ILE A 43 5.61 11.52 -9.71
C ILE A 43 4.84 10.94 -10.90
N LEU A 44 3.74 10.23 -10.62
CA LEU A 44 2.94 9.56 -11.65
C LEU A 44 2.07 10.52 -12.48
N SER A 45 1.85 11.75 -11.99
CA SER A 45 0.99 12.74 -12.66
C SER A 45 1.59 13.31 -13.95
N GLY A 46 2.90 13.26 -14.12
CA GLY A 46 3.62 13.95 -15.20
C GLY A 46 3.62 15.48 -15.08
N LYS A 47 3.08 16.04 -14.01
CA LYS A 47 2.89 17.48 -13.79
C LYS A 47 4.16 18.20 -13.35
N PHE A 48 5.14 17.43 -12.85
CA PHE A 48 6.39 17.92 -12.25
C PHE A 48 7.60 17.18 -12.81
N GLY A 49 8.74 17.85 -12.88
CA GLY A 49 9.99 17.29 -13.40
C GLY A 49 10.99 16.88 -12.34
N ARG A 50 10.91 17.46 -11.12
CA ARG A 50 11.76 17.15 -9.97
C ARG A 50 10.93 17.05 -8.70
N PHE A 51 11.41 16.26 -7.73
CA PHE A 51 10.69 15.98 -6.51
C PHE A 51 11.61 16.08 -5.29
N ILE A 52 11.12 16.73 -4.24
CA ILE A 52 11.76 16.77 -2.92
C ILE A 52 10.73 16.25 -1.94
N ALA A 53 11.01 15.11 -1.31
CA ALA A 53 10.20 14.57 -0.23
C ALA A 53 10.96 14.70 1.09
N ASN A 54 10.39 15.48 2.00
CA ASN A 54 10.93 15.69 3.33
C ASN A 54 9.97 15.16 4.38
N ASP A 55 10.52 14.62 5.44
CA ASP A 55 9.78 14.31 6.67
C ASP A 55 10.76 14.34 7.84
N ILE A 56 10.26 14.59 9.07
CA ILE A 56 11.09 14.49 10.28
C ILE A 56 11.50 13.05 10.57
N THR A 57 10.74 12.10 10.03
CA THR A 57 10.97 10.64 10.15
C THR A 57 11.81 10.11 8.98
N GLU A 58 12.17 8.82 9.05
CA GLU A 58 12.88 8.13 7.98
C GLU A 58 11.97 7.54 6.88
N TYR A 59 10.65 7.72 6.93
CA TYR A 59 9.74 7.06 5.99
C TYR A 59 9.94 7.41 4.52
N PRO A 60 10.33 8.63 4.13
CA PRO A 60 10.73 8.87 2.74
C PRO A 60 11.88 7.97 2.27
N GLN A 61 12.84 7.66 3.15
CA GLN A 61 13.90 6.70 2.81
C GLN A 61 13.37 5.27 2.70
N VAL A 62 12.44 4.85 3.57
CA VAL A 62 11.78 3.54 3.47
C VAL A 62 11.01 3.42 2.16
N PHE A 63 10.34 4.50 1.72
CA PHE A 63 9.67 4.55 0.43
C PHE A 63 10.66 4.38 -0.72
N ARG A 64 11.80 5.07 -0.68
CA ARG A 64 12.87 4.92 -1.67
C ARG A 64 13.42 3.50 -1.69
N ASP A 65 13.73 2.93 -0.53
CA ASP A 65 14.20 1.56 -0.37
C ASP A 65 13.19 0.54 -0.97
N ALA A 66 11.88 0.79 -0.81
CA ALA A 66 10.84 -0.04 -1.40
C ALA A 66 10.81 0.06 -2.94
N ILE A 67 10.96 1.27 -3.49
CA ILE A 67 11.07 1.49 -4.94
C ILE A 67 12.29 0.76 -5.50
N ASP A 68 13.43 0.86 -4.81
CA ASP A 68 14.69 0.22 -5.22
C ASP A 68 14.66 -1.32 -5.01
N GLY A 69 13.54 -1.85 -4.51
CA GLY A 69 13.31 -3.29 -4.40
C GLY A 69 13.84 -3.94 -3.12
N LYS A 70 14.33 -3.18 -2.15
CA LYS A 70 14.89 -3.71 -0.89
C LYS A 70 13.93 -4.65 -0.15
N TYR A 71 12.63 -4.38 -0.22
CA TYR A 71 11.61 -5.17 0.47
C TYR A 71 10.84 -6.12 -0.46
N ARG A 72 11.25 -6.25 -1.73
CA ARG A 72 10.54 -7.04 -2.74
C ARG A 72 10.36 -8.51 -2.34
N ASN A 73 11.34 -9.08 -1.67
CA ASN A 73 11.36 -10.48 -1.22
C ASN A 73 11.20 -10.61 0.29
N GLU A 74 10.73 -9.58 0.96
CA GLU A 74 10.55 -9.60 2.41
C GLU A 74 9.33 -10.45 2.79
N CYS A 75 9.60 -11.64 3.34
CA CYS A 75 8.60 -12.62 3.73
C CYS A 75 8.81 -13.18 5.14
N ARG A 76 9.70 -12.60 5.93
CA ARG A 76 9.96 -13.05 7.31
C ARG A 76 8.75 -12.84 8.20
N TRP A 77 8.48 -13.79 9.05
CA TRP A 77 7.56 -13.62 10.16
C TRP A 77 8.20 -12.78 11.26
N ILE A 78 7.52 -11.74 11.69
CA ILE A 78 7.92 -10.96 12.87
C ILE A 78 7.01 -11.35 14.03
N SER A 79 7.58 -11.96 15.05
CA SER A 79 6.85 -12.26 16.29
C SER A 79 6.61 -11.00 17.11
N ARG A 80 5.73 -11.08 18.11
CA ARG A 80 5.51 -9.98 19.05
C ARG A 80 6.79 -9.53 19.74
N ASP A 81 7.60 -10.47 20.21
CA ASP A 81 8.86 -10.17 20.90
C ASP A 81 9.86 -9.54 19.92
N ASP A 82 9.95 -10.06 18.70
CA ASP A 82 10.77 -9.47 17.65
C ASP A 82 10.28 -8.07 17.27
N PHE A 83 8.97 -7.84 17.21
CA PHE A 83 8.43 -6.51 16.91
C PHE A 83 8.91 -5.48 17.95
N PHE A 84 8.73 -5.75 19.25
CA PHE A 84 9.15 -4.81 20.29
C PHE A 84 10.68 -4.65 20.37
N ARG A 85 11.45 -5.65 20.00
CA ARG A 85 12.91 -5.58 19.92
C ARG A 85 13.41 -4.80 18.70
N LEU A 86 12.70 -4.90 17.55
CA LEU A 86 13.18 -4.42 16.25
C LEU A 86 12.50 -3.11 15.80
N LYS A 87 11.32 -2.75 16.32
CA LYS A 87 10.55 -1.60 15.84
C LYS A 87 11.32 -0.26 15.89
N ASP A 88 12.28 -0.11 16.80
CA ASP A 88 13.04 1.14 16.94
C ASP A 88 14.29 1.18 16.05
N ILE A 89 14.69 0.04 15.46
CA ILE A 89 15.87 -0.08 14.61
C ILE A 89 15.57 -0.56 13.18
N ASP A 90 14.39 -1.13 12.94
CA ASP A 90 13.96 -1.60 11.61
C ASP A 90 12.66 -0.89 11.20
N PRO A 91 12.73 0.12 10.33
CA PRO A 91 11.56 0.89 9.88
C PRO A 91 10.51 0.02 9.18
N TYR A 92 10.90 -1.04 8.47
CA TYR A 92 9.97 -2.00 7.86
C TYR A 92 9.14 -2.72 8.94
N VAL A 93 9.78 -3.21 9.99
CA VAL A 93 9.09 -3.86 11.11
C VAL A 93 8.14 -2.90 11.79
N ARG A 94 8.61 -1.68 12.10
CA ARG A 94 7.80 -0.64 12.75
C ARG A 94 6.56 -0.30 11.94
N LEU A 95 6.70 -0.11 10.63
CA LEU A 95 5.63 0.32 9.75
C LEU A 95 4.66 -0.82 9.40
N CYS A 96 5.19 -1.95 8.93
CA CYS A 96 4.39 -3.02 8.34
C CYS A 96 3.81 -4.00 9.36
N TRP A 97 4.40 -4.09 10.57
CA TRP A 97 3.99 -5.04 11.60
C TRP A 97 3.31 -4.38 12.80
N SER A 98 2.95 -3.10 12.70
CA SER A 98 2.15 -2.39 13.70
C SER A 98 0.67 -2.39 13.37
N PHE A 99 -0.17 -2.41 14.39
CA PHE A 99 -1.64 -2.38 14.24
C PHE A 99 -2.11 -1.03 13.69
N GLY A 100 -2.78 -1.05 12.55
CA GLY A 100 -3.22 0.20 11.90
C GLY A 100 -2.06 1.13 11.51
N ASN A 101 -0.84 0.60 11.37
CA ASN A 101 0.38 1.36 11.10
C ASN A 101 0.64 2.45 12.16
N ASP A 102 0.30 2.17 13.44
CA ASP A 102 0.46 3.09 14.58
C ASP A 102 1.89 3.16 15.10
N MET A 103 2.77 2.26 14.61
CA MET A 103 4.20 2.17 14.94
C MET A 103 4.51 1.83 16.41
N LYS A 104 3.49 1.57 17.20
CA LYS A 104 3.58 1.34 18.66
C LYS A 104 3.10 -0.04 19.07
N THR A 105 1.98 -0.45 18.50
CA THR A 105 1.24 -1.67 18.89
C THR A 105 1.49 -2.78 17.88
N TYR A 106 1.84 -3.97 18.35
CA TYR A 106 2.02 -5.12 17.44
C TYR A 106 0.72 -5.48 16.71
N MET A 107 0.83 -5.84 15.45
CA MET A 107 -0.28 -6.06 14.50
C MET A 107 -1.33 -7.06 15.00
N TYR A 108 -0.94 -8.09 15.75
CA TYR A 108 -1.83 -9.16 16.15
C TYR A 108 -2.03 -9.22 17.66
N ALA A 109 -3.29 -9.47 18.10
CA ALA A 109 -3.57 -9.79 19.50
C ALA A 109 -2.91 -11.14 19.89
N PRO A 110 -2.47 -11.33 21.17
CA PRO A 110 -1.77 -12.55 21.60
C PRO A 110 -2.50 -13.85 21.26
N LYS A 111 -3.82 -13.86 21.43
CA LYS A 111 -4.67 -15.05 21.17
C LYS A 111 -4.66 -15.52 19.71
N VAL A 112 -4.44 -14.60 18.75
CA VAL A 112 -4.51 -14.92 17.32
C VAL A 112 -3.13 -15.01 16.66
N GLU A 113 -2.07 -14.58 17.32
CA GLU A 113 -0.73 -14.51 16.76
C GLU A 113 -0.25 -15.87 16.21
N ARG A 114 -0.43 -16.95 16.98
CA ARG A 114 -0.05 -18.31 16.56
C ARG A 114 -0.74 -18.76 15.27
N PHE A 115 -2.01 -18.39 15.09
CA PHE A 115 -2.74 -18.71 13.87
C PHE A 115 -2.26 -17.88 12.70
N LYS A 116 -1.99 -16.60 12.94
CA LYS A 116 -1.46 -15.69 11.93
C LYS A 116 -0.08 -16.11 11.46
N LYS A 117 0.76 -16.65 12.34
CA LYS A 117 2.06 -17.24 11.98
C LYS A 117 1.89 -18.37 10.96
N HIS A 118 0.97 -19.31 11.22
CA HIS A 118 0.71 -20.39 10.26
C HIS A 118 0.10 -19.88 8.96
N MET A 119 -0.82 -18.92 9.03
CA MET A 119 -1.37 -18.29 7.83
C MET A 119 -0.28 -17.58 7.02
N HIS A 120 0.58 -16.80 7.66
CA HIS A 120 1.72 -16.19 7.01
C HIS A 120 2.61 -17.23 6.32
N ALA A 121 2.96 -18.31 7.03
CA ALA A 121 3.76 -19.40 6.46
C ALA A 121 3.07 -20.11 5.28
N ILE A 122 1.71 -20.15 5.24
CA ILE A 122 0.96 -20.68 4.09
C ILE A 122 1.13 -19.74 2.88
N PHE A 123 0.97 -18.43 3.10
CA PHE A 123 1.01 -17.45 2.01
C PHE A 123 2.42 -17.16 1.51
N SER A 124 3.43 -17.23 2.38
CA SER A 124 4.85 -17.03 2.04
C SER A 124 5.57 -18.32 1.60
N ALA A 125 4.86 -19.48 1.58
CA ALA A 125 5.47 -20.74 1.22
C ALA A 125 5.92 -20.77 -0.25
N GLY A 126 7.18 -21.02 -0.50
CA GLY A 126 7.76 -21.15 -1.84
C GLY A 126 7.35 -22.43 -2.57
N THR A 127 6.82 -23.45 -1.87
CA THR A 127 6.40 -24.73 -2.46
C THR A 127 5.04 -25.18 -1.94
N PRO A 128 4.29 -25.99 -2.73
CA PRO A 128 3.05 -26.61 -2.24
C PRO A 128 3.25 -27.46 -1.00
N THR A 129 4.40 -28.10 -0.87
CA THR A 129 4.73 -28.94 0.30
C THR A 129 4.89 -28.12 1.56
N SER A 130 5.63 -27.00 1.51
CA SER A 130 5.77 -26.10 2.67
C SER A 130 4.44 -25.45 3.05
N ALA A 131 3.62 -25.07 2.08
CA ALA A 131 2.26 -24.58 2.32
C ALA A 131 1.39 -25.63 3.03
N ARG A 132 1.45 -26.89 2.60
CA ARG A 132 0.72 -27.99 3.23
C ARG A 132 1.17 -28.26 4.67
N LEU A 133 2.48 -28.16 4.97
CA LEU A 133 3.01 -28.31 6.32
C LEU A 133 2.52 -27.19 7.23
N ALA A 134 2.58 -25.95 6.76
CA ALA A 134 2.06 -24.79 7.49
C ALA A 134 0.55 -24.89 7.76
N TRP A 135 -0.22 -25.39 6.79
CA TRP A 135 -1.65 -25.67 6.97
C TRP A 135 -1.91 -26.73 8.04
N LYS A 136 -1.16 -27.84 8.03
CA LYS A 136 -1.28 -28.87 9.07
C LYS A 136 -1.02 -28.27 10.47
N GLY A 137 -0.04 -27.37 10.56
CA GLY A 137 0.22 -26.63 11.79
C GLY A 137 -0.97 -25.77 12.22
N PHE A 138 -1.53 -25.01 11.29
CA PHE A 138 -2.73 -24.20 11.52
C PHE A 138 -3.92 -25.03 12.03
N VAL A 139 -4.24 -26.14 11.35
CA VAL A 139 -5.35 -27.02 11.75
C VAL A 139 -5.13 -27.64 13.12
N ARG A 140 -3.87 -28.02 13.45
CA ARG A 140 -3.53 -28.57 14.77
C ARG A 140 -3.76 -27.55 15.89
N GLU A 141 -3.31 -26.31 15.69
CA GLU A 141 -3.54 -25.24 16.66
C GLU A 141 -5.02 -24.89 16.78
N PHE A 142 -5.74 -24.89 15.65
CA PHE A 142 -7.17 -24.66 15.63
C PHE A 142 -7.96 -25.74 16.41
N ALA A 143 -7.58 -27.01 16.27
CA ALA A 143 -8.23 -28.11 16.99
C ALA A 143 -8.10 -27.98 18.52
N LYS A 144 -7.02 -27.38 19.01
CA LYS A 144 -6.81 -27.15 20.46
C LYS A 144 -7.73 -26.07 21.04
N VAL A 145 -8.33 -25.21 20.21
CA VAL A 145 -9.10 -24.04 20.63
C VAL A 145 -10.58 -24.19 20.24
N ARG A 146 -10.99 -25.41 19.94
CA ARG A 146 -12.32 -25.76 19.43
C ARG A 146 -13.48 -25.24 20.29
N ASP A 147 -13.26 -25.11 21.58
CA ASP A 147 -14.30 -24.67 22.54
C ASP A 147 -14.42 -23.12 22.66
N GLU A 148 -13.47 -22.35 22.09
CA GLU A 148 -13.52 -20.86 22.00
C GLU A 148 -14.06 -20.34 20.66
N ILE A 149 -14.78 -21.17 19.91
CA ILE A 149 -14.92 -21.18 18.45
C ILE A 149 -15.87 -20.13 17.84
N GLY A 150 -16.75 -19.50 18.56
CA GLY A 150 -17.72 -18.58 17.94
C GLY A 150 -17.06 -17.49 17.09
N GLU A 151 -16.05 -16.85 17.62
CA GLU A 151 -15.32 -15.75 16.94
C GLU A 151 -14.35 -16.25 15.86
N LEU A 152 -13.76 -17.42 16.08
CA LEU A 152 -12.81 -18.04 15.17
C LEU A 152 -13.49 -18.64 13.93
N THR A 153 -14.68 -19.23 14.10
CA THR A 153 -15.55 -19.71 13.02
C THR A 153 -15.88 -18.58 12.06
N GLN A 154 -16.22 -17.39 12.55
CA GLN A 154 -16.48 -16.21 11.72
C GLN A 154 -15.23 -15.80 10.89
N LYS A 155 -14.04 -15.94 11.46
CA LYS A 155 -12.78 -15.60 10.74
C LYS A 155 -12.43 -16.64 9.67
N VAL A 156 -12.70 -17.92 9.93
CA VAL A 156 -12.53 -18.99 8.91
C VAL A 156 -13.54 -18.80 7.79
N LEU A 157 -14.80 -18.46 8.11
CA LEU A 157 -15.81 -18.16 7.10
C LEU A 157 -15.44 -16.94 6.25
N LYS A 158 -14.87 -15.90 6.85
CA LYS A 158 -14.31 -14.75 6.10
C LYS A 158 -13.14 -15.16 5.21
N LEU A 159 -12.27 -16.07 5.65
CA LEU A 159 -11.18 -16.60 4.84
C LEU A 159 -11.72 -17.44 3.66
N CYS A 160 -12.72 -18.27 3.90
CA CYS A 160 -13.40 -19.02 2.84
C CYS A 160 -14.01 -18.06 1.80
N ALA A 161 -14.70 -17.01 2.25
CA ALA A 161 -15.27 -16.00 1.38
C ALA A 161 -14.21 -15.23 0.58
N ALA A 162 -13.09 -14.84 1.23
CA ALA A 162 -11.98 -14.17 0.56
C ALA A 162 -11.27 -15.05 -0.49
N CYS A 163 -11.39 -16.38 -0.34
CA CYS A 163 -10.82 -17.37 -1.26
C CYS A 163 -11.85 -17.96 -2.24
N ASP A 164 -13.10 -17.46 -2.25
CA ASP A 164 -14.21 -18.01 -3.04
C ASP A 164 -14.46 -19.51 -2.76
N VAL A 165 -14.15 -19.95 -1.53
CA VAL A 165 -14.33 -21.33 -1.08
C VAL A 165 -15.65 -21.44 -0.34
N VAL A 166 -16.53 -22.34 -0.79
CA VAL A 166 -17.80 -22.62 -0.10
C VAL A 166 -17.51 -23.38 1.21
N PRO A 167 -17.90 -22.83 2.38
CA PRO A 167 -17.71 -23.53 3.65
C PRO A 167 -18.47 -24.85 3.65
N GLN A 168 -17.78 -25.93 3.98
CA GLN A 168 -18.39 -27.25 4.16
C GLN A 168 -18.51 -27.56 5.65
N TYR A 169 -19.61 -28.22 6.03
CA TYR A 169 -19.91 -28.58 7.41
C TYR A 169 -20.01 -30.09 7.56
N ASN A 170 -19.62 -30.57 8.72
CA ASN A 170 -19.84 -31.95 9.15
C ASN A 170 -21.32 -32.15 9.53
N ALA A 171 -21.74 -33.39 9.68
CA ALA A 171 -23.11 -33.73 10.08
C ALA A 171 -23.52 -33.17 11.46
N ASP A 172 -22.54 -32.84 12.32
CA ASP A 172 -22.75 -32.21 13.64
C ASP A 172 -22.81 -30.68 13.59
N GLY A 173 -22.80 -30.06 12.40
CA GLY A 173 -22.83 -28.62 12.20
C GLY A 173 -21.48 -27.91 12.40
N THR A 174 -20.40 -28.64 12.69
CA THR A 174 -19.05 -28.06 12.78
C THR A 174 -18.42 -27.90 11.40
N LEU A 175 -17.51 -26.93 11.22
CA LEU A 175 -16.81 -26.73 9.96
C LEU A 175 -15.97 -27.96 9.60
N ASN A 176 -16.15 -28.46 8.37
CA ASN A 176 -15.33 -29.53 7.81
C ASN A 176 -13.97 -29.00 7.38
N THR A 177 -13.05 -28.85 8.35
CA THR A 177 -11.71 -28.31 8.10
C THR A 177 -10.90 -29.13 7.10
N LYS A 178 -11.18 -30.41 6.91
CA LYS A 178 -10.50 -31.27 5.91
C LYS A 178 -10.95 -30.96 4.48
N ALA A 179 -12.23 -30.72 4.27
CA ALA A 179 -12.77 -30.32 2.97
C ALA A 179 -12.33 -28.88 2.64
N ILE A 180 -12.46 -27.95 3.58
CA ILE A 180 -11.97 -26.58 3.45
C ILE A 180 -10.47 -26.57 3.11
N HIS A 181 -9.67 -27.41 3.75
CA HIS A 181 -8.27 -27.62 3.43
C HIS A 181 -8.06 -27.98 1.94
N THR A 182 -8.82 -28.93 1.43
CA THR A 182 -8.70 -29.37 0.05
C THR A 182 -9.08 -28.24 -0.92
N ASP A 183 -10.10 -27.47 -0.60
CA ASP A 183 -10.62 -26.39 -1.45
C ASP A 183 -9.73 -25.14 -1.40
N VAL A 184 -9.22 -24.73 -0.25
CA VAL A 184 -8.22 -23.65 -0.13
C VAL A 184 -6.95 -23.98 -0.89
N PHE A 185 -6.51 -25.25 -0.92
CA PHE A 185 -5.38 -25.68 -1.74
C PHE A 185 -5.65 -25.62 -3.24
N ARG A 186 -6.91 -25.67 -3.68
CA ARG A 186 -7.29 -25.47 -5.09
C ARG A 186 -7.32 -24.00 -5.47
N VAL A 187 -7.58 -23.09 -4.53
CA VAL A 187 -7.71 -21.65 -4.81
C VAL A 187 -6.35 -20.98 -5.02
N LYS A 188 -5.31 -21.39 -4.26
CA LYS A 188 -3.95 -20.89 -4.49
C LYS A 188 -3.48 -21.14 -5.94
N PRO A 189 -3.70 -22.31 -6.53
CA PRO A 189 -3.52 -22.51 -7.96
C PRO A 189 -4.29 -21.54 -8.85
N ALA A 190 -5.50 -21.12 -8.49
CA ALA A 190 -6.28 -20.20 -9.30
C ALA A 190 -5.67 -18.79 -9.39
N TYR A 191 -5.11 -18.26 -8.29
CA TYR A 191 -4.41 -16.97 -8.30
C TYR A 191 -3.14 -17.02 -9.16
N LEU A 192 -2.32 -18.05 -8.99
CA LEU A 192 -1.11 -18.24 -9.78
C LEU A 192 -1.44 -18.43 -11.26
N ARG A 193 -2.48 -19.20 -11.56
CA ARG A 193 -2.99 -19.35 -12.92
C ARG A 193 -3.35 -18.01 -13.53
N LYS A 194 -4.11 -17.19 -12.83
CA LYS A 194 -4.54 -15.88 -13.30
C LYS A 194 -3.34 -14.92 -13.52
N TYR A 195 -2.35 -14.98 -12.67
CA TYR A 195 -1.09 -14.26 -12.83
C TYR A 195 -0.36 -14.69 -14.11
N LEU A 196 -0.16 -16.00 -14.31
CA LEU A 196 0.45 -16.56 -15.52
C LEU A 196 -0.35 -16.20 -16.77
N GLN A 197 -1.69 -16.32 -16.74
CA GLN A 197 -2.58 -15.94 -17.84
C GLN A 197 -2.45 -14.46 -18.20
N ASN A 198 -2.35 -13.58 -17.21
CA ASN A 198 -2.16 -12.15 -17.45
C ASN A 198 -0.78 -11.86 -18.07
N ALA A 199 0.28 -12.52 -17.61
CA ALA A 199 1.60 -12.38 -18.19
C ALA A 199 1.66 -12.83 -19.65
N LEU A 200 1.01 -13.95 -19.95
CA LEU A 200 0.87 -14.45 -21.33
C LEU A 200 0.10 -13.44 -22.19
N LYS A 201 -1.02 -12.91 -21.69
CA LYS A 201 -1.82 -11.91 -22.42
C LYS A 201 -1.04 -10.62 -22.69
N LEU A 202 -0.25 -10.14 -21.71
CA LEU A 202 0.57 -8.95 -21.85
C LEU A 202 1.73 -9.12 -22.82
N SER A 203 2.28 -10.33 -22.94
CA SER A 203 3.36 -10.63 -23.89
C SER A 203 2.91 -10.72 -25.34
N GLY A 204 1.59 -10.87 -25.60
CA GLY A 204 1.05 -11.12 -26.92
C GLY A 204 1.36 -12.53 -27.48
N LEU A 205 2.01 -13.40 -26.68
CA LEU A 205 2.33 -14.77 -27.07
C LEU A 205 1.12 -15.70 -26.89
N THR A 206 1.14 -16.83 -27.60
CA THR A 206 0.17 -17.90 -27.45
C THR A 206 0.72 -19.05 -26.59
N GLN A 207 -0.17 -19.93 -26.10
CA GLN A 207 0.27 -21.15 -25.41
C GLN A 207 1.19 -22.02 -26.28
N LYS A 208 0.99 -22.01 -27.59
CA LYS A 208 1.86 -22.75 -28.56
C LYS A 208 3.27 -22.17 -28.63
N ASP A 209 3.41 -20.85 -28.48
CA ASP A 209 4.73 -20.21 -28.46
C ASP A 209 5.47 -20.57 -27.17
N VAL A 210 4.74 -20.62 -26.05
CA VAL A 210 5.29 -21.11 -24.77
C VAL A 210 5.71 -22.59 -24.88
N ASP A 211 4.87 -23.45 -25.45
CA ASP A 211 5.19 -24.86 -25.64
C ASP A 211 6.46 -25.04 -26.46
N ARG A 212 6.62 -24.22 -27.51
CA ARG A 212 7.83 -24.25 -28.37
C ARG A 212 9.08 -23.83 -27.59
N HIS A 213 8.97 -22.79 -26.75
CA HIS A 213 10.09 -22.31 -25.93
C HIS A 213 10.48 -23.31 -24.82
N LEU A 214 9.50 -23.90 -24.15
CA LEU A 214 9.72 -24.90 -23.11
C LEU A 214 10.15 -26.26 -23.63
N GLY A 215 10.02 -26.53 -24.96
CA GLY A 215 10.22 -27.85 -25.56
C GLY A 215 9.23 -28.91 -25.06
N SER A 216 8.03 -28.49 -24.64
CA SER A 216 7.03 -29.37 -24.02
C SER A 216 5.60 -28.86 -24.26
N TYR A 217 4.60 -29.72 -24.15
CA TYR A 217 3.18 -29.37 -24.31
C TYR A 217 2.53 -28.94 -22.97
N MET A 218 3.25 -28.17 -22.16
CA MET A 218 2.80 -27.79 -20.81
C MET A 218 1.99 -26.49 -20.77
N GLY A 219 1.97 -25.67 -21.82
CA GLY A 219 1.29 -24.37 -21.86
C GLY A 219 -0.19 -24.47 -21.44
N ARG A 220 -0.92 -25.50 -21.93
CA ARG A 220 -2.31 -25.73 -21.52
C ARG A 220 -2.49 -25.99 -20.02
N HIS A 221 -1.48 -26.59 -19.37
CA HIS A 221 -1.51 -26.89 -17.95
C HIS A 221 -1.13 -25.67 -17.09
N TYR A 222 -0.29 -24.79 -17.60
CA TYR A 222 0.12 -23.58 -16.88
C TYR A 222 -0.89 -22.43 -17.03
N PHE A 223 -1.51 -22.31 -18.20
CA PHE A 223 -2.42 -21.21 -18.54
C PHE A 223 -3.89 -21.62 -18.71
N GLY A 224 -4.16 -22.92 -18.85
CA GLY A 224 -5.51 -23.46 -19.03
C GLY A 224 -6.32 -23.53 -17.73
N GLU A 225 -7.61 -23.80 -17.85
CA GLU A 225 -8.52 -23.95 -16.70
C GLU A 225 -8.64 -25.40 -16.21
N SER A 226 -8.54 -26.36 -17.11
CA SER A 226 -8.59 -27.77 -16.79
C SER A 226 -7.20 -28.36 -16.52
N GLN A 227 -7.09 -29.23 -15.52
CA GLN A 227 -5.83 -29.91 -15.16
C GLN A 227 -4.66 -28.92 -14.92
N TRP A 228 -4.94 -27.78 -14.34
CA TRP A 228 -3.92 -26.77 -14.09
C TRP A 228 -2.80 -27.31 -13.17
N MET A 229 -1.57 -27.04 -13.55
CA MET A 229 -0.37 -27.40 -12.81
C MET A 229 0.49 -26.16 -12.61
N LEU A 230 1.09 -26.06 -11.43
CA LEU A 230 2.09 -25.04 -11.15
C LEU A 230 3.39 -25.39 -11.90
N PRO A 231 4.02 -24.48 -12.66
CA PRO A 231 5.34 -24.72 -13.22
C PRO A 231 6.34 -25.05 -12.11
N SER A 232 7.34 -25.89 -12.36
CA SER A 232 8.48 -26.04 -11.47
C SER A 232 9.31 -24.74 -11.43
N SER A 233 10.20 -24.58 -10.46
CA SER A 233 11.11 -23.43 -10.40
C SER A 233 11.88 -23.23 -11.70
N GLU A 234 12.47 -24.30 -12.22
CA GLU A 234 13.20 -24.31 -13.50
C GLU A 234 12.33 -23.89 -14.70
N GLN A 235 11.11 -24.40 -14.75
CA GLN A 235 10.18 -24.06 -15.83
C GLN A 235 9.67 -22.64 -15.72
N TYR A 236 9.50 -22.14 -14.50
CA TYR A 236 9.11 -20.75 -14.27
C TYR A 236 10.22 -19.78 -14.67
N GLU A 237 11.48 -20.08 -14.39
CA GLU A 237 12.63 -19.29 -14.85
C GLU A 237 12.67 -19.22 -16.40
N LYS A 238 12.45 -20.35 -17.10
CA LYS A 238 12.31 -20.34 -18.56
C LYS A 238 11.11 -19.52 -19.04
N LEU A 239 9.99 -19.54 -18.31
CA LEU A 239 8.85 -18.68 -18.63
C LEU A 239 9.17 -17.21 -18.47
N GLN A 240 9.98 -16.82 -17.49
CA GLN A 240 10.41 -15.44 -17.29
C GLN A 240 11.23 -14.88 -18.46
N GLU A 241 11.94 -15.74 -19.20
CA GLU A 241 12.71 -15.33 -20.37
C GLU A 241 11.84 -14.77 -21.51
N ILE A 242 10.62 -15.31 -21.67
CA ILE A 242 9.70 -14.91 -22.74
C ILE A 242 8.46 -14.15 -22.28
N LEU A 243 8.19 -14.15 -20.98
CA LEU A 243 7.09 -13.45 -20.35
C LEU A 243 7.63 -12.36 -19.38
N PRO A 244 8.07 -11.22 -19.89
CA PRO A 244 8.72 -10.19 -19.07
C PRO A 244 7.84 -9.64 -17.95
N ALA A 245 6.52 -9.83 -18.02
CA ALA A 245 5.60 -9.50 -16.94
C ALA A 245 5.67 -10.47 -15.74
N LEU A 246 6.40 -11.59 -15.84
CA LEU A 246 6.71 -12.49 -14.73
C LEU A 246 7.89 -11.93 -13.92
N THR A 247 7.69 -10.81 -13.27
CA THR A 247 8.74 -10.10 -12.51
C THR A 247 8.91 -10.61 -11.08
N ILE A 248 7.95 -11.40 -10.59
CA ILE A 248 7.96 -11.91 -9.22
C ILE A 248 8.84 -13.16 -9.17
N PRO A 249 9.86 -13.23 -8.29
CA PRO A 249 10.61 -14.45 -8.06
C PRO A 249 9.68 -15.60 -7.69
N TRP A 250 10.00 -16.83 -8.13
CA TRP A 250 9.20 -18.02 -7.83
C TRP A 250 8.86 -18.16 -6.34
N ALA A 251 9.79 -17.88 -5.46
CA ALA A 251 9.61 -17.90 -4.01
C ALA A 251 8.55 -16.88 -3.52
N SER A 252 8.36 -15.78 -4.24
CA SER A 252 7.51 -14.64 -3.87
C SER A 252 6.15 -14.63 -4.59
N LEU A 253 5.87 -15.59 -5.48
CA LEU A 253 4.59 -15.70 -6.22
C LEU A 253 3.34 -15.82 -5.33
N ASN A 254 3.53 -15.84 -4.04
CA ASN A 254 2.45 -15.93 -3.05
C ASN A 254 1.99 -14.58 -2.50
N GLU A 255 2.68 -13.50 -2.84
CA GLU A 255 2.25 -12.16 -2.47
C GLU A 255 1.14 -11.69 -3.41
N SER A 256 0.12 -11.10 -2.82
CA SER A 256 -1.15 -10.79 -3.45
C SER A 256 -1.04 -10.01 -4.77
N LEU A 257 -2.01 -10.20 -5.67
CA LEU A 257 -2.20 -9.43 -6.90
C LEU A 257 -2.22 -7.89 -6.72
N GLN A 258 -2.47 -7.41 -5.50
CA GLN A 258 -2.34 -5.99 -5.16
C GLN A 258 -0.89 -5.49 -5.26
N SER A 259 0.11 -6.38 -5.09
CA SER A 259 1.52 -6.07 -5.29
C SER A 259 1.87 -5.86 -6.76
N LEU A 260 1.18 -6.50 -7.69
CA LEU A 260 1.47 -6.41 -9.13
C LEU A 260 1.18 -5.03 -9.74
N GLU A 261 0.04 -4.42 -9.40
CA GLU A 261 -0.26 -3.06 -9.82
C GLU A 261 0.70 -2.05 -9.19
N SER A 262 1.12 -2.32 -7.95
CA SER A 262 2.14 -1.55 -7.25
C SER A 262 3.53 -1.71 -7.87
N LEU A 263 3.90 -2.92 -8.32
CA LEU A 263 5.19 -3.19 -8.97
C LEU A 263 5.33 -2.52 -10.35
N GLN A 264 4.28 -2.53 -11.17
CA GLN A 264 4.30 -1.82 -12.46
C GLN A 264 4.43 -0.31 -12.30
N SER A 265 3.86 0.26 -11.23
CA SER A 265 4.07 1.67 -10.91
C SER A 265 5.46 1.92 -10.31
N LEU A 266 6.02 0.96 -9.56
CA LEU A 266 7.38 1.01 -9.02
C LEU A 266 8.46 0.98 -10.11
N GLU A 267 8.29 0.17 -11.17
CA GLU A 267 9.22 0.13 -12.31
C GLU A 267 9.30 1.48 -13.03
N ARG A 268 8.18 2.20 -13.16
CA ARG A 268 8.18 3.58 -13.68
C ARG A 268 8.87 4.57 -12.72
N LEU A 269 8.90 4.26 -11.43
CA LEU A 269 9.56 5.06 -10.40
C LEU A 269 11.08 4.82 -10.33
N GLN A 270 11.57 3.64 -10.71
CA GLN A 270 13.02 3.32 -10.74
C GLN A 270 13.83 4.21 -11.68
N SER A 271 13.19 4.79 -12.70
CA SER A 271 13.85 5.75 -13.61
C SER A 271 14.06 7.15 -13.01
N LEU A 272 13.74 7.35 -11.72
CA LEU A 272 13.73 8.68 -11.11
C LEU A 272 15.02 8.99 -10.32
N GLU A 273 16.07 9.31 -11.04
CA GLU A 273 17.20 10.10 -10.51
C GLU A 273 16.77 11.49 -9.95
N ARG A 274 15.47 11.82 -10.07
CA ARG A 274 14.89 13.15 -9.82
C ARG A 274 14.23 13.30 -8.45
N LEU A 275 14.15 12.23 -7.65
CA LEU A 275 13.61 12.27 -6.29
C LEU A 275 14.74 12.50 -5.28
N LYS A 276 14.74 13.67 -4.67
CA LYS A 276 15.63 14.02 -3.55
C LYS A 276 14.87 13.82 -2.24
N LEU A 277 15.49 13.12 -1.31
CA LEU A 277 14.95 12.89 0.03
C LEU A 277 15.66 13.78 1.04
N SER A 278 14.93 14.21 2.07
CA SER A 278 15.52 14.85 3.24
C SER A 278 14.81 14.44 4.53
N ARG A 279 15.54 14.51 5.64
CA ARG A 279 15.04 14.26 6.99
C ARG A 279 15.35 15.46 7.84
N LYS A 280 14.47 16.47 7.77
CA LYS A 280 14.68 17.76 8.40
C LYS A 280 13.36 18.29 8.97
N ASP A 281 13.46 19.25 9.89
CA ASP A 281 12.32 20.12 10.16
C ASP A 281 11.87 20.82 8.86
N TYR A 282 10.57 21.03 8.69
CA TYR A 282 10.01 21.62 7.48
C TYR A 282 10.62 23.01 7.17
N SER A 283 10.97 23.77 8.22
CA SER A 283 11.55 25.11 8.11
C SER A 283 13.00 25.12 7.61
N ASP A 284 13.71 23.99 7.71
CA ASP A 284 15.13 23.86 7.34
C ASP A 284 15.33 23.30 5.92
N VAL A 285 14.24 23.05 5.21
CA VAL A 285 14.29 22.51 3.84
C VAL A 285 14.56 23.65 2.86
N ALA A 286 15.64 23.52 2.08
CA ALA A 286 15.90 24.47 1.00
C ALA A 286 14.89 24.28 -0.14
N ILE A 287 14.04 25.27 -0.35
CA ILE A 287 12.97 25.25 -1.37
C ILE A 287 13.49 25.98 -2.62
N PRO A 288 13.52 25.28 -3.78
CA PRO A 288 13.94 25.90 -5.04
C PRO A 288 12.95 26.99 -5.48
N PRO A 289 13.43 28.10 -6.11
CA PRO A 289 12.54 29.11 -6.66
C PRO A 289 11.52 28.53 -7.65
N GLY A 290 10.28 28.97 -7.58
CA GLY A 290 9.19 28.52 -8.44
C GLY A 290 8.70 27.09 -8.20
N ALA A 291 9.09 26.46 -7.09
CA ALA A 291 8.58 25.13 -6.71
C ALA A 291 7.12 25.21 -6.23
N THR A 292 6.35 24.18 -6.51
CA THR A 292 5.06 23.94 -5.85
C THR A 292 5.32 23.23 -4.52
N VAL A 293 5.00 23.92 -3.42
CA VAL A 293 5.26 23.45 -2.05
C VAL A 293 3.95 22.96 -1.43
N TYR A 294 3.95 21.73 -0.96
CA TYR A 294 2.81 21.09 -0.29
C TYR A 294 3.18 20.67 1.14
N CYS A 295 2.22 20.86 2.04
CA CYS A 295 2.31 20.50 3.45
C CYS A 295 1.09 19.69 3.88
N ASP A 296 1.34 18.58 4.56
CA ASP A 296 0.35 17.74 5.24
C ASP A 296 0.77 17.53 6.70
N PRO A 297 0.73 18.60 7.53
CA PRO A 297 1.17 18.52 8.92
C PRO A 297 0.27 17.60 9.75
N PRO A 298 0.70 17.19 10.96
CA PRO A 298 -0.20 16.60 11.95
C PRO A 298 -1.40 17.52 12.18
N TYR A 299 -2.63 17.02 11.97
CA TYR A 299 -3.83 17.85 12.03
C TYR A 299 -4.16 18.30 13.44
N ALA A 300 -4.55 19.55 13.59
CA ALA A 300 -5.00 20.11 14.86
C ALA A 300 -6.15 19.28 15.45
N ASN A 301 -6.14 19.10 16.77
CA ASN A 301 -7.16 18.37 17.53
C ASN A 301 -7.31 16.89 17.14
N THR A 302 -6.29 16.24 16.52
CA THR A 302 -6.29 14.82 16.26
C THR A 302 -5.35 14.08 17.21
N THR A 303 -5.84 12.98 17.80
CA THR A 303 -5.03 12.15 18.71
C THR A 303 -4.21 11.13 17.93
N GLY A 304 -2.95 10.90 18.38
CA GLY A 304 -2.15 9.75 17.93
C GLY A 304 -0.98 10.05 17.01
N TYR A 305 -0.54 11.27 16.92
CA TYR A 305 0.80 11.65 16.42
C TYR A 305 1.83 11.59 17.55
N ILE A 306 3.11 11.48 17.19
CA ILE A 306 4.18 11.14 18.14
C ILE A 306 4.55 12.31 19.05
N ASP A 307 4.36 13.55 18.60
CA ASP A 307 4.73 14.76 19.32
C ASP A 307 3.65 15.85 19.19
N ASP A 308 3.64 16.78 20.15
CA ASP A 308 2.85 18.01 20.08
C ASP A 308 3.41 18.91 18.97
N PHE A 309 2.80 18.85 17.78
CA PHE A 309 3.16 19.72 16.67
C PHE A 309 2.78 21.17 16.98
N ASP A 310 3.76 22.08 16.94
CA ASP A 310 3.55 23.51 17.17
C ASP A 310 2.89 24.18 15.96
N HIS A 311 1.56 24.17 15.94
CA HIS A 311 0.75 24.77 14.89
C HIS A 311 0.96 26.30 14.79
N GLU A 312 1.17 27.00 15.91
CA GLU A 312 1.41 28.44 15.91
C GLU A 312 2.75 28.80 15.26
N ARG A 313 3.80 28.01 15.53
CA ARG A 313 5.09 28.12 14.83
C ARG A 313 4.92 27.88 13.34
N PHE A 314 4.15 26.85 12.97
CA PHE A 314 3.89 26.50 11.59
C PHE A 314 3.11 27.62 10.87
N TYR A 315 2.07 28.18 11.46
CA TYR A 315 1.31 29.29 10.87
C TYR A 315 2.16 30.55 10.73
N ARG A 316 3.02 30.88 11.71
CA ARG A 316 3.98 32.00 11.58
C ARG A 316 4.95 31.76 10.42
N TRP A 317 5.45 30.53 10.28
CA TRP A 317 6.32 30.17 9.17
C TRP A 317 5.59 30.30 7.82
N LEU A 318 4.36 29.80 7.67
CA LEU A 318 3.56 29.97 6.45
C LEU A 318 3.37 31.44 6.07
N ARG A 319 3.10 32.30 7.06
CA ARG A 319 2.95 33.75 6.86
C ARG A 319 4.26 34.44 6.41
N SER A 320 5.39 33.90 6.77
CA SER A 320 6.70 34.45 6.38
C SER A 320 7.16 34.10 4.98
N MET A 321 6.50 33.10 4.34
CA MET A 321 6.92 32.62 3.02
C MET A 321 6.65 33.63 1.91
N GLU A 322 7.65 33.85 1.05
CA GLU A 322 7.57 34.74 -0.13
C GLU A 322 7.03 34.05 -1.39
N PHE A 323 6.45 32.87 -1.25
CA PHE A 323 5.85 32.05 -2.30
C PHE A 323 4.66 31.27 -1.74
N PRO A 324 3.74 30.81 -2.59
CA PRO A 324 2.57 30.04 -2.14
C PRO A 324 2.98 28.67 -1.58
N VAL A 325 2.45 28.35 -0.38
CA VAL A 325 2.53 27.05 0.25
C VAL A 325 1.11 26.50 0.39
N PHE A 326 0.87 25.31 -0.13
CA PHE A 326 -0.43 24.64 -0.15
C PHE A 326 -0.53 23.66 1.01
N VAL A 327 -1.56 23.76 1.84
CA VAL A 327 -1.68 23.00 3.08
C VAL A 327 -2.95 22.17 3.08
N SER A 328 -2.84 20.90 3.41
CA SER A 328 -4.00 20.06 3.78
C SER A 328 -4.26 20.14 5.27
N GLU A 329 -5.49 20.50 5.66
CA GLU A 329 -5.93 20.56 7.05
C GLU A 329 -7.48 20.55 7.12
N TYR A 330 -8.06 20.31 8.28
CA TYR A 330 -9.51 20.44 8.49
C TYR A 330 -9.94 21.89 8.67
N SER A 331 -9.13 22.68 9.34
CA SER A 331 -9.35 24.13 9.56
C SER A 331 -8.02 24.86 9.72
N MET A 332 -7.98 26.09 9.26
CA MET A 332 -6.84 26.99 9.35
C MET A 332 -7.31 28.35 9.88
N PRO A 333 -6.40 29.21 10.37
CA PRO A 333 -6.73 30.61 10.71
C PRO A 333 -7.40 31.37 9.55
N ASP A 334 -8.14 32.44 9.87
CA ASP A 334 -8.99 33.18 8.92
C ASP A 334 -8.22 33.83 7.74
N ASP A 335 -6.92 34.06 7.90
CA ASP A 335 -6.03 34.57 6.85
C ASP A 335 -5.59 33.51 5.84
N PHE A 336 -6.13 32.28 5.94
CA PHE A 336 -5.91 31.19 4.98
C PHE A 336 -7.22 30.84 4.24
N ILE A 337 -7.16 30.86 2.94
CA ILE A 337 -8.32 30.61 2.05
C ILE A 337 -8.41 29.12 1.75
N CYS A 338 -9.58 28.52 2.02
CA CYS A 338 -9.91 27.18 1.54
C CYS A 338 -10.25 27.24 0.04
N PHE A 339 -9.40 26.68 -0.81
CA PHE A 339 -9.60 26.71 -2.27
C PHE A 339 -10.05 25.36 -2.86
N ALA A 340 -9.99 24.28 -2.10
CA ALA A 340 -10.50 22.98 -2.50
C ALA A 340 -10.95 22.15 -1.31
N SER A 341 -12.00 21.35 -1.49
CA SER A 341 -12.50 20.43 -0.47
C SER A 341 -13.03 19.13 -1.10
N ILE A 342 -12.96 18.01 -0.35
CA ILE A 342 -13.48 16.72 -0.77
C ILE A 342 -14.02 15.94 0.43
N ASP A 343 -15.16 15.29 0.25
CA ASP A 343 -15.72 14.38 1.23
C ASP A 343 -14.91 13.09 1.29
N LYS A 344 -14.45 12.71 2.46
CA LYS A 344 -13.72 11.46 2.72
C LYS A 344 -14.47 10.61 3.73
N ALA A 345 -14.80 9.38 3.35
CA ALA A 345 -15.30 8.38 4.27
C ALA A 345 -14.14 7.80 5.08
N CYS A 346 -14.15 7.98 6.40
CA CYS A 346 -13.17 7.37 7.30
C CYS A 346 -13.84 6.26 8.11
N THR A 347 -13.35 5.03 7.98
CA THR A 347 -13.84 3.89 8.75
C THR A 347 -13.06 3.76 10.04
N TYR A 348 -13.69 4.02 11.18
CA TYR A 348 -13.08 3.96 12.50
C TYR A 348 -13.15 2.57 13.15
N SER A 349 -14.13 1.78 12.75
CA SER A 349 -14.32 0.38 13.15
C SER A 349 -15.23 -0.31 12.13
N SER A 350 -15.35 -1.64 12.22
CA SER A 350 -16.21 -2.43 11.32
C SER A 350 -17.70 -1.99 11.26
N SER A 351 -18.12 -1.07 12.15
CA SER A 351 -19.52 -0.63 12.29
C SER A 351 -19.72 0.90 12.22
N LYS A 352 -18.68 1.72 12.15
CA LYS A 352 -18.86 3.18 12.18
C LYS A 352 -17.98 3.88 11.13
N THR A 353 -18.63 4.38 10.08
CA THR A 353 -18.02 5.26 9.06
C THR A 353 -18.38 6.69 9.39
N ILE A 354 -17.38 7.55 9.55
CA ILE A 354 -17.56 9.00 9.76
C ILE A 354 -17.16 9.69 8.45
N LYS A 355 -18.00 10.57 7.94
CA LYS A 355 -17.65 11.46 6.86
C LYS A 355 -16.81 12.60 7.41
N ARG A 356 -15.66 12.87 6.82
CA ARG A 356 -14.82 14.02 7.09
C ARG A 356 -14.58 14.77 5.79
N VAL A 357 -14.46 16.08 5.87
CA VAL A 357 -14.14 16.92 4.71
C VAL A 357 -12.67 17.25 4.79
N GLU A 358 -11.90 16.76 3.83
CA GLU A 358 -10.50 17.17 3.64
C GLU A 358 -10.48 18.46 2.86
N LYS A 359 -9.66 19.42 3.28
CA LYS A 359 -9.59 20.76 2.68
C LYS A 359 -8.16 21.10 2.33
N MET A 360 -8.00 21.95 1.33
CA MET A 360 -6.71 22.52 0.96
C MET A 360 -6.78 24.04 1.09
N PHE A 361 -5.73 24.60 1.71
CA PHE A 361 -5.62 26.02 2.04
C PHE A 361 -4.37 26.64 1.45
N VAL A 362 -4.43 27.94 1.23
CA VAL A 362 -3.30 28.80 0.91
C VAL A 362 -3.48 30.13 1.65
N HIS A 363 -2.39 30.80 2.04
CA HIS A 363 -2.48 32.12 2.65
C HIS A 363 -3.11 33.13 1.68
N GLU A 364 -4.00 34.03 2.16
CA GLU A 364 -4.80 34.96 1.34
C GLU A 364 -3.98 35.80 0.37
N ARG A 365 -2.73 36.20 0.74
CA ARG A 365 -1.83 36.93 -0.17
C ARG A 365 -1.51 36.18 -1.47
N TRP A 366 -1.73 34.87 -1.49
CA TRP A 366 -1.48 33.97 -2.62
C TRP A 366 -2.77 33.45 -3.26
N ALA A 367 -3.91 34.13 -3.02
CA ALA A 367 -5.20 33.76 -3.59
C ALA A 367 -5.16 33.57 -5.11
N ASP A 368 -4.40 34.40 -5.82
CA ASP A 368 -4.27 34.34 -7.27
C ASP A 368 -3.56 33.05 -7.76
N ALA A 369 -2.74 32.40 -6.93
CA ALA A 369 -2.07 31.15 -7.29
C ALA A 369 -3.04 29.97 -7.46
N VAL A 370 -4.28 30.08 -6.96
CA VAL A 370 -5.30 29.01 -6.98
C VAL A 370 -6.56 29.39 -7.76
N ARG A 371 -6.66 30.62 -8.30
CA ARG A 371 -7.78 31.05 -9.16
C ARG A 371 -7.75 30.25 -10.46
N ARG A 372 -8.87 29.62 -10.80
CA ARG A 372 -9.05 28.99 -12.11
C ARG A 372 -9.35 30.03 -13.18
N PRO A 373 -8.92 29.83 -14.44
CA PRO A 373 -9.24 30.75 -15.54
C PRO A 373 -10.74 31.01 -15.68
N ASP A 374 -11.59 30.06 -15.31
CA ASP A 374 -13.07 30.19 -15.45
C ASP A 374 -13.72 31.05 -14.36
N ASP A 375 -13.03 31.34 -13.24
CA ASP A 375 -13.58 32.22 -12.18
C ASP A 375 -13.68 33.69 -12.58
N ASN A 376 -13.01 34.08 -13.69
CA ASN A 376 -13.07 35.44 -14.24
C ASN A 376 -14.29 35.71 -15.11
N VAL A 377 -15.12 34.73 -15.46
CA VAL A 377 -16.27 34.90 -16.35
C VAL A 377 -17.54 35.32 -15.60
N GLN A 378 -17.64 35.01 -14.31
CA GLN A 378 -18.82 35.37 -13.51
C GLN A 378 -18.82 36.80 -12.94
N GLY A 379 -17.72 37.54 -13.05
CA GLY A 379 -17.59 38.93 -12.53
C GLY A 379 -17.95 40.04 -13.54
N ARG A 380 -18.48 39.74 -14.75
CA ARG A 380 -18.80 40.72 -15.79
C ARG A 380 -20.25 40.73 -16.24
N LEU A 381 -21.17 40.32 -15.40
CA LEU A 381 -22.61 40.45 -15.66
C LEU A 381 -23.32 41.06 -14.44
N PHE A 382 -22.95 42.31 -14.11
CA PHE A 382 -23.86 43.26 -13.44
C PHE A 382 -23.30 44.68 -13.64
#